data_2c6f089dde52ef472ba0e57ff31a3224
#
_entry.id   2c6f089dde52ef472ba0e57ff31a3224
#
_cell.length_a   1.000
_cell.length_b   1.000
_cell.length_c   1.000
_cell.angle_alpha   90.00
_cell.angle_beta   90.00
_cell.angle_gamma   90.00
#
_symmetry.space_group_name_H-M   'P 1'
#
loop_
_entity.id
_entity.type
_entity.pdbx_description
1 polymer ?
#
loop_
_entity_poly.entity_id
_entity_poly.type
_entity_poly.pdbx_seq_one_letter_code
_entity_poly.pdbx_strand_id
1 'polypeptide(L)'
;MNTASFIYGFGTALVLVCIALAVIYARLRKSRARKANIKGYLDLIPDLTAEQRTQLQEIRRVFLPRVEEIRHSMRRQRTELAELLFLEPPDRTRIYATAESIIGRQSELEHEVIEHILEEKELLTPPQKRKFYEIIVEQFSWGGLGVHDVRAGNRADGSEQNRKKV
;
A
#
# COMPACT_ATOMS: atom_id res chain seq x y z
N MET A 1 31.40 -45.25 -12.81
CA MET A 1 30.66 -44.00 -12.61
C MET A 1 31.67 -42.88 -12.76
N ASN A 2 31.52 -42.01 -13.79
CA ASN A 2 32.53 -40.98 -14.10
C ASN A 2 32.43 -39.84 -13.10
N THR A 3 33.41 -39.72 -12.21
CA THR A 3 33.56 -38.62 -11.23
C THR A 3 33.52 -37.25 -11.88
N ALA A 4 33.99 -37.14 -13.11
CA ALA A 4 33.90 -35.91 -13.90
C ALA A 4 32.46 -35.42 -14.17
N SER A 5 31.54 -36.34 -14.55
CA SER A 5 30.14 -36.02 -14.80
C SER A 5 29.40 -35.57 -13.52
N PHE A 6 29.78 -36.07 -12.36
CA PHE A 6 29.23 -35.65 -11.06
C PHE A 6 29.69 -34.25 -10.70
N ILE A 7 30.95 -33.91 -10.94
CA ILE A 7 31.52 -32.58 -10.65
C ILE A 7 30.87 -31.51 -11.55
N TYR A 8 30.67 -31.80 -12.82
CA TYR A 8 29.97 -30.88 -13.75
C TYR A 8 28.49 -30.68 -13.36
N GLY A 9 27.77 -31.73 -12.98
CA GLY A 9 26.39 -31.65 -12.54
C GLY A 9 26.24 -30.86 -11.24
N PHE A 10 27.14 -31.05 -10.27
CA PHE A 10 27.14 -30.29 -9.03
C PHE A 10 27.48 -28.82 -9.24
N GLY A 11 28.46 -28.52 -10.10
CA GLY A 11 28.83 -27.13 -10.45
C GLY A 11 27.68 -26.37 -11.12
N THR A 12 26.97 -27.00 -12.07
CA THR A 12 25.81 -26.36 -12.74
C THR A 12 24.65 -26.13 -11.76
N ALA A 13 24.36 -27.06 -10.85
CA ALA A 13 23.34 -26.89 -9.84
C ALA A 13 23.66 -25.73 -8.89
N LEU A 14 24.91 -25.60 -8.45
CA LEU A 14 25.35 -24.51 -7.58
C LEU A 14 25.17 -23.14 -8.28
N VAL A 15 25.55 -23.04 -9.55
CA VAL A 15 25.37 -21.78 -10.33
C VAL A 15 23.90 -21.41 -10.45
N LEU A 16 23.01 -22.39 -10.73
CA LEU A 16 21.56 -22.13 -10.81
C LEU A 16 20.99 -21.64 -9.47
N VAL A 17 21.42 -22.23 -8.35
CA VAL A 17 21.00 -21.78 -7.01
C VAL A 17 21.49 -20.37 -6.74
N CYS A 18 22.73 -20.03 -7.07
CA CYS A 18 23.24 -18.67 -6.91
C CYS A 18 22.47 -17.65 -7.76
N ILE A 19 22.12 -17.97 -9.00
CA ILE A 19 21.31 -17.11 -9.86
C ILE A 19 19.90 -16.94 -9.27
N ALA A 20 19.26 -18.00 -8.80
CA ALA A 20 17.95 -17.93 -8.16
C ALA A 20 17.97 -17.05 -6.91
N LEU A 21 18.96 -17.20 -6.03
CA LEU A 21 19.14 -16.36 -4.86
C LEU A 21 19.41 -14.89 -5.22
N ALA A 22 20.22 -14.63 -6.23
CA ALA A 22 20.47 -13.27 -6.71
C ALA A 22 19.19 -12.60 -7.26
N VAL A 23 18.37 -13.34 -8.01
CA VAL A 23 17.08 -12.85 -8.52
C VAL A 23 16.10 -12.59 -7.36
N ILE A 24 16.01 -13.50 -6.39
CA ILE A 24 15.17 -13.31 -5.20
C ILE A 24 15.64 -12.09 -4.40
N TYR A 25 16.94 -11.96 -4.16
CA TYR A 25 17.52 -10.82 -3.46
C TYR A 25 17.26 -9.50 -4.21
N ALA A 26 17.46 -9.47 -5.52
CA ALA A 26 17.16 -8.29 -6.35
C ALA A 26 15.68 -7.91 -6.33
N ARG A 27 14.77 -8.90 -6.36
CA ARG A 27 13.32 -8.67 -6.21
C ARG A 27 12.96 -8.13 -4.83
N LEU A 28 13.52 -8.69 -3.75
CA LEU A 28 13.31 -8.23 -2.38
C LEU A 28 13.86 -6.81 -2.17
N ARG A 29 15.06 -6.53 -2.70
CA ARG A 29 15.66 -5.18 -2.67
C ARG A 29 14.81 -4.16 -3.44
N LYS A 30 14.32 -4.54 -4.62
CA LYS A 30 13.43 -3.69 -5.44
C LYS A 30 12.06 -3.48 -4.77
N SER A 31 11.55 -4.48 -4.07
CA SER A 31 10.32 -4.39 -3.25
C SER A 31 10.51 -3.45 -2.05
N ARG A 32 11.66 -3.53 -1.35
CA ARG A 32 12.01 -2.60 -0.25
C ARG A 32 12.20 -1.17 -0.74
N ALA A 33 12.90 -0.97 -1.86
CA ALA A 33 13.05 0.34 -2.49
C ALA A 33 11.71 0.91 -2.99
N ARG A 34 10.77 0.06 -3.44
CA ARG A 34 9.41 0.48 -3.81
C ARG A 34 8.58 0.90 -2.59
N LYS A 35 8.74 0.25 -1.41
CA LYS A 35 8.10 0.68 -0.16
C LYS A 35 8.61 2.03 0.33
N ALA A 36 9.89 2.34 0.09
CA ALA A 36 10.49 3.64 0.45
C ALA A 36 10.04 4.80 -0.45
N ASN A 37 9.35 4.53 -1.56
CA ASN A 37 8.89 5.56 -2.50
C ASN A 37 7.36 5.52 -2.65
N ILE A 38 6.65 5.49 -1.51
CA ILE A 38 5.21 5.76 -1.48
C ILE A 38 5.06 7.25 -1.75
N LYS A 39 4.70 7.61 -2.99
CA LYS A 39 4.32 8.97 -3.34
C LYS A 39 2.99 9.26 -2.63
N GLY A 40 3.01 10.18 -1.68
CA GLY A 40 1.77 10.74 -1.12
C GLY A 40 1.16 11.76 -2.09
N TYR A 41 -0.01 12.23 -1.77
CA TYR A 41 -0.73 13.23 -2.58
C TYR A 41 0.07 14.51 -2.80
N LEU A 42 0.83 14.95 -1.81
CA LEU A 42 1.65 16.16 -1.93
C LEU A 42 2.85 16.01 -2.88
N ASP A 43 3.31 14.79 -3.16
CA ASP A 43 4.38 14.60 -4.15
C ASP A 43 3.92 14.91 -5.58
N LEU A 44 2.61 15.08 -5.77
CA LEU A 44 2.01 15.54 -7.03
C LEU A 44 2.07 17.06 -7.17
N ILE A 45 2.45 17.81 -6.11
CA ILE A 45 2.65 19.25 -6.16
C ILE A 45 4.10 19.54 -6.55
N PRO A 46 4.37 20.10 -7.75
CA PRO A 46 5.74 20.27 -8.26
C PRO A 46 6.56 21.30 -7.49
N ASP A 47 5.90 22.29 -6.88
CA ASP A 47 6.51 23.51 -6.35
C ASP A 47 6.82 23.43 -4.84
N LEU A 48 6.91 22.23 -4.27
CA LEU A 48 7.31 22.05 -2.87
C LEU A 48 8.78 22.40 -2.68
N THR A 49 9.07 23.23 -1.65
CA THR A 49 10.45 23.54 -1.26
C THR A 49 11.14 22.34 -0.65
N ALA A 50 12.47 22.36 -0.56
CA ALA A 50 13.24 21.29 0.08
C ALA A 50 12.88 21.16 1.57
N GLU A 51 12.61 22.26 2.23
CA GLU A 51 12.18 22.31 3.63
C GLU A 51 10.80 21.67 3.83
N GLN A 52 9.82 22.06 3.01
CA GLN A 52 8.49 21.43 3.00
C GLN A 52 8.59 19.91 2.79
N ARG A 53 9.44 19.44 1.87
CA ARG A 53 9.65 18.01 1.63
C ARG A 53 10.22 17.29 2.85
N THR A 54 11.12 17.92 3.59
CA THR A 54 11.71 17.35 4.82
C THR A 54 10.65 17.23 5.91
N GLN A 55 9.88 18.29 6.16
CA GLN A 55 8.79 18.29 7.14
C GLN A 55 7.72 17.23 6.79
N LEU A 56 7.41 17.11 5.52
CA LEU A 56 6.48 16.10 4.99
C LEU A 56 6.94 14.66 5.26
N GLN A 57 8.24 14.40 5.12
CA GLN A 57 8.82 13.09 5.42
C GLN A 57 8.68 12.75 6.91
N GLU A 58 8.84 13.72 7.81
CA GLU A 58 8.65 13.51 9.25
C GLU A 58 7.20 13.20 9.61
N ILE A 59 6.23 13.94 9.05
CA ILE A 59 4.80 13.65 9.23
C ILE A 59 4.50 12.21 8.76
N ARG A 60 4.95 11.84 7.57
CA ARG A 60 4.73 10.51 7.00
C ARG A 60 5.40 9.40 7.80
N ARG A 61 6.53 9.67 8.43
CA ARG A 61 7.26 8.70 9.25
C ARG A 61 6.42 8.22 10.44
N VAL A 62 5.57 9.09 10.98
CA VAL A 62 4.64 8.75 12.08
C VAL A 62 3.35 8.13 11.55
N PHE A 63 2.78 8.70 10.51
CA PHE A 63 1.51 8.31 9.93
C PHE A 63 1.51 6.91 9.29
N LEU A 64 2.51 6.61 8.45
CA LEU A 64 2.52 5.37 7.67
C LEU A 64 2.51 4.09 8.52
N PRO A 65 3.27 3.98 9.62
CA PRO A 65 3.20 2.80 10.50
C PRO A 65 1.82 2.60 11.13
N ARG A 66 1.16 3.68 11.58
CA ARG A 66 -0.19 3.62 12.16
C ARG A 66 -1.22 3.10 11.17
N VAL A 67 -1.22 3.64 9.97
CA VAL A 67 -2.11 3.19 8.89
C VAL A 67 -1.86 1.72 8.54
N GLU A 68 -0.61 1.29 8.48
CA GLU A 68 -0.29 -0.11 8.17
C GLU A 68 -0.74 -1.06 9.30
N GLU A 69 -0.64 -0.65 10.56
CA GLU A 69 -1.14 -1.40 11.72
C GLU A 69 -2.66 -1.57 11.66
N ILE A 70 -3.40 -0.48 11.45
CA ILE A 70 -4.86 -0.51 11.31
C ILE A 70 -5.27 -1.44 10.16
N ARG A 71 -4.65 -1.28 9.00
CA ARG A 71 -4.91 -2.12 7.83
C ARG A 71 -4.58 -3.59 8.05
N HIS A 72 -3.50 -3.88 8.76
CA HIS A 72 -3.14 -5.25 9.10
C HIS A 72 -4.18 -5.87 10.05
N SER A 73 -4.64 -5.10 11.06
CA SER A 73 -5.73 -5.51 11.96
C SER A 73 -7.01 -5.80 11.18
N MET A 74 -7.42 -4.91 10.27
CA MET A 74 -8.61 -5.11 9.43
C MET A 74 -8.50 -6.35 8.54
N ARG A 75 -7.34 -6.61 7.95
CA ARG A 75 -7.12 -7.83 7.14
C ARG A 75 -7.32 -9.09 7.97
N ARG A 76 -6.76 -9.15 9.19
CA ARG A 76 -6.95 -10.29 10.11
C ARG A 76 -8.41 -10.50 10.47
N GLN A 77 -9.12 -9.43 10.84
CA GLN A 77 -10.53 -9.50 11.20
C GLN A 77 -11.42 -9.92 10.02
N ARG A 78 -11.09 -9.50 8.79
CA ARG A 78 -11.81 -9.97 7.59
C ARG A 78 -11.57 -11.45 7.31
N THR A 79 -10.38 -11.98 7.59
CA THR A 79 -10.11 -13.42 7.50
C THR A 79 -10.92 -14.17 8.56
N GLU A 80 -10.91 -13.70 9.83
CA GLU A 80 -11.73 -14.28 10.89
C GLU A 80 -13.22 -14.24 10.55
N LEU A 81 -13.73 -13.12 10.04
CA LEU A 81 -15.11 -13.01 9.60
C LEU A 81 -15.44 -14.05 8.52
N ALA A 82 -14.55 -14.25 7.56
CA ALA A 82 -14.74 -15.27 6.53
C ALA A 82 -14.81 -16.68 7.15
N GLU A 83 -13.95 -17.01 8.09
CA GLU A 83 -14.00 -18.29 8.81
C GLU A 83 -15.32 -18.46 9.58
N LEU A 84 -15.76 -17.44 10.32
CA LEU A 84 -17.01 -17.46 11.08
C LEU A 84 -18.25 -17.65 10.20
N LEU A 85 -18.25 -17.08 8.98
CA LEU A 85 -19.36 -17.19 8.03
C LEU A 85 -19.56 -18.62 7.51
N PHE A 86 -18.51 -19.45 7.51
CA PHE A 86 -18.54 -20.83 7.01
C PHE A 86 -18.54 -21.89 8.13
N LEU A 87 -18.63 -21.46 9.42
CA LEU A 87 -18.86 -22.41 10.52
C LEU A 87 -20.27 -22.96 10.50
N GLU A 88 -20.39 -24.25 10.84
CA GLU A 88 -21.69 -24.90 11.01
C GLU A 88 -21.80 -25.54 12.41
N PRO A 89 -22.78 -25.12 13.22
CA PRO A 89 -23.77 -24.06 12.97
C PRO A 89 -23.13 -22.64 13.02
N PRO A 90 -23.69 -21.66 12.26
CA PRO A 90 -23.15 -20.31 12.23
C PRO A 90 -23.39 -19.58 13.54
N ASP A 91 -22.36 -18.99 14.11
CA ASP A 91 -22.44 -18.11 15.29
C ASP A 91 -22.71 -16.65 14.86
N ARG A 92 -23.98 -16.30 14.73
CA ARG A 92 -24.40 -14.96 14.29
C ARG A 92 -23.90 -13.85 15.25
N THR A 93 -23.81 -14.10 16.53
CA THR A 93 -23.36 -13.12 17.52
C THR A 93 -21.89 -12.77 17.25
N ARG A 94 -21.03 -13.74 17.07
CA ARG A 94 -19.61 -13.50 16.75
C ARG A 94 -19.45 -12.88 15.37
N ILE A 95 -20.22 -13.29 14.37
CA ILE A 95 -20.19 -12.73 13.03
C ILE A 95 -20.45 -11.22 13.08
N TYR A 96 -21.53 -10.78 13.73
CA TYR A 96 -21.86 -9.36 13.82
C TYR A 96 -20.86 -8.59 14.71
N ALA A 97 -20.40 -9.16 15.81
CA ALA A 97 -19.37 -8.51 16.64
C ALA A 97 -18.05 -8.28 15.87
N THR A 98 -17.62 -9.25 15.06
CA THR A 98 -16.44 -9.10 14.20
C THR A 98 -16.67 -8.05 13.11
N ALA A 99 -17.87 -8.01 12.51
CA ALA A 99 -18.21 -6.99 11.53
C ALA A 99 -18.20 -5.58 12.12
N GLU A 100 -18.76 -5.37 13.31
CA GLU A 100 -18.71 -4.09 14.04
C GLU A 100 -17.25 -3.67 14.37
N SER A 101 -16.42 -4.62 14.76
CA SER A 101 -15.00 -4.35 14.98
C SER A 101 -14.28 -3.88 13.73
N ILE A 102 -14.60 -4.44 12.56
CA ILE A 102 -14.06 -4.00 11.26
C ILE A 102 -14.52 -2.57 10.94
N ILE A 103 -15.79 -2.25 11.19
CA ILE A 103 -16.34 -0.89 11.00
C ILE A 103 -15.62 0.12 11.90
N GLY A 104 -15.40 -0.22 13.17
CA GLY A 104 -14.64 0.62 14.11
C GLY A 104 -13.22 0.89 13.62
N ARG A 105 -12.51 -0.13 13.11
CA ARG A 105 -11.17 0.03 12.54
C ARG A 105 -11.19 0.86 11.24
N GLN A 106 -12.23 0.74 10.43
CA GLN A 106 -12.39 1.60 9.25
C GLN A 106 -12.54 3.06 9.66
N SER A 107 -13.36 3.35 10.67
CA SER A 107 -13.53 4.70 11.20
C SER A 107 -12.21 5.27 11.75
N GLU A 108 -11.44 4.47 12.48
CA GLU A 108 -10.10 4.85 12.96
C GLU A 108 -9.17 5.21 11.80
N LEU A 109 -9.15 4.41 10.75
CA LEU A 109 -8.36 4.70 9.53
C LEU A 109 -8.75 6.03 8.88
N GLU A 110 -10.05 6.31 8.78
CA GLU A 110 -10.58 7.56 8.23
C GLU A 110 -10.12 8.78 9.04
N HIS A 111 -10.17 8.68 10.39
CA HIS A 111 -9.68 9.75 11.28
C HIS A 111 -8.18 9.98 11.10
N GLU A 112 -7.36 8.94 11.08
CA GLU A 112 -5.91 9.08 10.86
C GLU A 112 -5.61 9.75 9.51
N VAL A 113 -6.36 9.43 8.47
CA VAL A 113 -6.20 10.06 7.15
C VAL A 113 -6.61 11.53 7.17
N ILE A 114 -7.70 11.88 7.84
CA ILE A 114 -8.17 13.27 7.98
C ILE A 114 -7.11 14.10 8.71
N GLU A 115 -6.64 13.64 9.86
CA GLU A 115 -5.60 14.33 10.63
C GLU A 115 -4.32 14.53 9.81
N HIS A 116 -3.89 13.49 9.10
CA HIS A 116 -2.74 13.56 8.22
C HIS A 116 -2.89 14.62 7.11
N ILE A 117 -4.07 14.70 6.46
CA ILE A 117 -4.37 15.73 5.46
C ILE A 117 -4.33 17.13 6.07
N LEU A 118 -4.85 17.30 7.29
CA LEU A 118 -4.84 18.57 7.99
C LEU A 118 -3.40 19.00 8.33
N GLU A 119 -2.57 18.09 8.86
CA GLU A 119 -1.16 18.36 9.13
C GLU A 119 -0.39 18.73 7.85
N GLU A 120 -0.56 17.95 6.77
CA GLU A 120 0.08 18.23 5.49
C GLU A 120 -0.35 19.60 4.93
N LYS A 121 -1.63 19.96 5.06
CA LYS A 121 -2.18 21.23 4.58
C LYS A 121 -1.53 22.43 5.27
N GLU A 122 -1.15 22.33 6.54
CA GLU A 122 -0.53 23.46 7.26
C GLU A 122 0.86 23.83 6.73
N LEU A 123 1.55 22.91 6.07
CA LEU A 123 2.85 23.15 5.45
C LEU A 123 2.77 23.93 4.13
N LEU A 124 1.55 24.10 3.58
CA LEU A 124 1.36 24.60 2.22
C LEU A 124 1.06 26.10 2.16
N THR A 125 1.61 26.76 1.16
CA THR A 125 1.22 28.12 0.78
C THR A 125 -0.20 28.15 0.18
N PRO A 126 -0.87 29.33 0.14
CA PRO A 126 -2.22 29.42 -0.42
C PRO A 126 -2.39 28.85 -1.84
N PRO A 127 -1.46 29.08 -2.79
CA PRO A 127 -1.56 28.45 -4.12
C PRO A 127 -1.41 26.92 -4.06
N GLN A 128 -0.51 26.40 -3.21
CA GLN A 128 -0.31 24.96 -3.03
C GLN A 128 -1.52 24.32 -2.35
N LYS A 129 -2.17 24.97 -1.37
CA LYS A 129 -3.42 24.51 -0.74
C LYS A 129 -4.53 24.30 -1.77
N ARG A 130 -4.67 25.21 -2.75
CA ARG A 130 -5.65 25.04 -3.83
C ARG A 130 -5.37 23.80 -4.67
N LYS A 131 -4.12 23.60 -5.06
CA LYS A 131 -3.70 22.43 -5.84
C LYS A 131 -3.87 21.13 -5.07
N PHE A 132 -3.57 21.15 -3.77
CA PHE A 132 -3.78 20.01 -2.88
C PHE A 132 -5.26 19.66 -2.77
N TYR A 133 -6.13 20.65 -2.63
CA TYR A 133 -7.58 20.45 -2.64
C TYR A 133 -8.07 19.74 -3.91
N GLU A 134 -7.63 20.17 -5.09
CA GLU A 134 -7.99 19.54 -6.37
C GLU A 134 -7.58 18.05 -6.39
N ILE A 135 -6.37 17.74 -5.93
CA ILE A 135 -5.87 16.36 -5.83
C ILE A 135 -6.73 15.52 -4.87
N ILE A 136 -7.05 16.07 -3.69
CA ILE A 136 -7.85 15.36 -2.68
C ILE A 136 -9.27 15.10 -3.19
N VAL A 137 -9.92 16.09 -3.81
CA VAL A 137 -11.26 15.93 -4.40
C VAL A 137 -11.27 14.84 -5.47
N GLU A 138 -10.28 14.84 -6.35
CA GLU A 138 -10.13 13.80 -7.36
C GLU A 138 -10.00 12.40 -6.72
N GLN A 139 -9.14 12.25 -5.71
CA GLN A 139 -8.94 10.97 -5.04
C GLN A 139 -10.19 10.49 -4.29
N PHE A 140 -10.92 11.39 -3.64
CA PHE A 140 -12.14 11.05 -2.91
C PHE A 140 -13.29 10.64 -3.82
N SER A 141 -13.36 11.19 -5.04
CA SER A 141 -14.37 10.81 -6.03
C SER A 141 -14.23 9.35 -6.51
N TRP A 142 -13.06 8.73 -6.34
CA TRP A 142 -12.79 7.34 -6.74
C TRP A 142 -13.09 6.29 -5.66
N GLY A 143 -13.64 6.64 -4.51
CA GLY A 143 -14.19 5.63 -3.58
C GLY A 143 -13.62 5.59 -2.17
N GLY A 144 -13.37 6.73 -1.56
CA GLY A 144 -13.13 6.83 -0.12
C GLY A 144 -11.81 7.47 0.30
N LEU A 145 -11.75 7.85 1.57
CA LEU A 145 -10.57 8.38 2.27
C LEU A 145 -9.41 7.38 2.37
N GLY A 146 -9.41 6.31 1.57
CA GLY A 146 -8.35 5.31 1.63
C GLY A 146 -7.01 5.90 1.22
N VAL A 147 -5.96 5.61 1.98
CA VAL A 147 -4.58 5.70 1.50
C VAL A 147 -4.45 4.68 0.36
N HIS A 148 -5.00 5.02 -0.80
CA HIS A 148 -4.81 4.25 -2.01
C HIS A 148 -3.38 4.54 -2.49
N ASP A 149 -2.62 3.47 -2.70
CA ASP A 149 -1.40 3.57 -3.45
C ASP A 149 -1.74 4.26 -4.78
N VAL A 150 -1.21 5.46 -4.99
CA VAL A 150 -1.40 6.27 -6.21
C VAL A 150 -1.10 5.47 -7.49
N ARG A 151 -0.48 4.29 -7.35
CA ARG A 151 -0.24 3.32 -8.41
C ARG A 151 -1.46 2.50 -8.82
N ALA A 152 -2.50 2.39 -7.98
CA ALA A 152 -3.70 1.63 -8.34
C ALA A 152 -4.54 2.36 -9.40
N GLY A 153 -4.60 3.71 -9.35
CA GLY A 153 -5.31 4.53 -10.33
C GLY A 153 -4.73 4.43 -11.76
N ASN A 154 -3.40 4.27 -11.88
CA ASN A 154 -2.74 4.19 -13.19
C ASN A 154 -2.90 2.82 -13.89
N ARG A 155 -3.42 1.79 -13.21
CA ARG A 155 -3.74 0.48 -13.80
C ARG A 155 -5.15 0.40 -14.38
N ALA A 156 -6.07 1.21 -13.90
CA ALA A 156 -7.45 1.23 -14.40
C ALA A 156 -7.52 1.89 -15.79
N ASP A 157 -6.69 2.93 -16.04
CA ASP A 157 -6.66 3.65 -17.32
C ASP A 157 -6.08 2.81 -18.48
N GLY A 158 -5.12 1.91 -18.17
CA GLY A 158 -4.53 0.99 -19.16
C GLY A 158 -5.46 -0.13 -19.62
N SER A 159 -6.50 -0.48 -18.87
CA SER A 159 -7.42 -1.58 -19.19
C SER A 159 -8.60 -1.11 -20.06
N GLU A 160 -8.97 0.15 -20.00
CA GLU A 160 -10.05 0.72 -20.81
C GLU A 160 -9.62 1.03 -22.26
N GLN A 161 -8.37 1.41 -22.46
CA GLN A 161 -7.85 1.65 -23.82
C GLN A 161 -7.71 0.37 -24.65
N ASN A 162 -7.55 -0.80 -23.99
CA ASN A 162 -7.43 -2.08 -24.71
C ASN A 162 -8.80 -2.69 -25.08
N ARG A 163 -9.89 -2.24 -24.46
CA ARG A 163 -11.28 -2.68 -24.77
C ARG A 163 -11.90 -1.98 -25.99
N LYS A 164 -11.32 -0.85 -26.42
CA LYS A 164 -11.83 -0.08 -27.58
C LYS A 164 -11.15 -0.44 -28.91
N LYS A 165 -10.27 -1.45 -28.92
CA LYS A 165 -9.54 -1.90 -30.13
C LYS A 165 -9.83 -3.34 -30.55
N VAL A 166 -10.94 -3.93 -30.08
CA VAL A 166 -11.42 -5.23 -30.59
C VAL A 166 -12.80 -5.03 -31.21
#